data_f766540f6e39adce7c3a7bb380435354
#
_entry.id   f766540f6e39adce7c3a7bb380435354
#
_cell.length_a   1.000
_cell.length_b   1.000
_cell.length_c   1.000
_cell.angle_alpha   90.00
_cell.angle_beta   90.00
_cell.angle_gamma   90.00
#
_symmetry.space_group_name_H-M   'P 1'
#
loop_
_entity.id
_entity.type
_entity.pdbx_description
1 polymer ?
#
loop_
_entity_poly.entity_id
_entity_poly.type
_entity_poly.pdbx_seq_one_letter_code
_entity_poly.pdbx_strand_id
1 'polypeptide(L)'
;MYKRQIQDIEKILDENNQELAFEPIDFGYMINGQSNKGTIGGYVACNFAGSRRFKVGSVRDHILGFKGVNGKGDIIKSGGTVVKNVTGYDLSKLISGSFGTLVVLTEITLKVSPKKQSQITVIVYSDEIKKISNLFDKILSSSNEVSAATFIPEEPNHKNYEHTKNKIFKFNDLDHEGSFLAFRIEGDKRSIDERLKELKIELDLSNFKSSILDVHQSIPFWKKVNNLELF
;
A
#
# COMPACT_ATOMS: atom_id res chain seq x y z
N MET A 1 19.00 14.14 -17.11
CA MET A 1 18.52 12.75 -16.89
C MET A 1 17.06 12.83 -16.47
N TYR A 2 16.13 12.42 -17.32
CA TYR A 2 14.70 12.43 -16.99
C TYR A 2 14.42 11.24 -16.05
N LYS A 3 14.15 11.54 -14.79
CA LYS A 3 13.68 10.54 -13.82
C LYS A 3 12.18 10.34 -14.05
N ARG A 4 11.74 9.10 -14.33
CA ARG A 4 10.32 8.80 -14.46
C ARG A 4 9.63 8.88 -13.09
N GLN A 5 8.73 9.83 -12.93
CA GLN A 5 7.94 9.99 -11.71
C GLN A 5 6.87 8.89 -11.62
N ILE A 6 6.54 8.49 -10.40
CA ILE A 6 5.47 7.51 -10.15
C ILE A 6 4.13 8.01 -10.69
N GLN A 7 3.81 9.28 -10.47
CA GLN A 7 2.56 9.87 -10.98
C GLN A 7 2.37 9.77 -12.48
N ASP A 8 3.46 9.97 -13.27
CA ASP A 8 3.40 9.84 -14.71
C ASP A 8 3.06 8.40 -15.11
N ILE A 9 3.60 7.42 -14.36
CA ILE A 9 3.34 5.99 -14.59
C ILE A 9 1.90 5.67 -14.22
N GLU A 10 1.45 6.08 -13.02
CA GLU A 10 0.09 5.83 -12.55
C GLU A 10 -0.96 6.41 -13.50
N LYS A 11 -0.73 7.62 -14.03
CA LYS A 11 -1.61 8.24 -15.03
C LYS A 11 -1.73 7.39 -16.29
N ILE A 12 -0.59 6.94 -16.85
CA ILE A 12 -0.59 6.10 -18.07
C ILE A 12 -1.28 4.76 -17.81
N LEU A 13 -1.07 4.17 -16.64
CA LEU A 13 -1.70 2.90 -16.26
C LEU A 13 -3.21 3.08 -16.05
N ASP A 14 -3.63 4.17 -15.45
CA ASP A 14 -5.04 4.49 -15.23
C ASP A 14 -5.81 4.63 -16.55
N GLU A 15 -5.23 5.30 -17.55
CA GLU A 15 -5.77 5.42 -18.92
C GLU A 15 -5.95 4.04 -19.59
N ASN A 16 -5.21 3.02 -19.15
CA ASN A 16 -5.28 1.65 -19.64
C ASN A 16 -5.98 0.66 -18.69
N ASN A 17 -6.69 1.14 -17.67
CA ASN A 17 -7.33 0.33 -16.63
C ASN A 17 -6.36 -0.63 -15.94
N GLN A 18 -5.12 -0.18 -15.71
CA GLN A 18 -4.06 -0.92 -15.04
C GLN A 18 -3.59 -0.18 -13.78
N GLU A 19 -2.89 -0.90 -12.91
CA GLU A 19 -2.34 -0.35 -11.69
C GLU A 19 -1.00 -1.01 -11.31
N LEU A 20 -0.20 -0.32 -10.49
CA LEU A 20 0.92 -0.89 -9.77
C LEU A 20 0.37 -1.56 -8.49
N ALA A 21 0.29 -2.89 -8.51
CA ALA A 21 -0.37 -3.63 -7.42
C ALA A 21 0.28 -3.41 -6.04
N PHE A 22 1.58 -3.13 -5.98
CA PHE A 22 2.32 -2.88 -4.73
C PHE A 22 2.01 -1.53 -4.08
N GLU A 23 1.12 -0.73 -4.65
CA GLU A 23 0.69 0.58 -4.14
C GLU A 23 1.88 1.48 -3.77
N PRO A 24 2.41 2.27 -4.71
CA PRO A 24 3.48 3.20 -4.41
C PRO A 24 3.10 4.15 -3.25
N ILE A 25 4.02 4.28 -2.29
CA ILE A 25 3.88 5.19 -1.14
C ILE A 25 4.64 6.49 -1.39
N ASP A 26 4.20 7.59 -0.82
CA ASP A 26 4.87 8.88 -0.97
C ASP A 26 5.20 9.49 0.40
N PHE A 27 6.46 9.37 0.79
CA PHE A 27 6.97 9.97 2.02
C PHE A 27 7.44 11.43 1.84
N GLY A 28 7.25 12.01 0.67
CA GLY A 28 7.70 13.38 0.39
C GLY A 28 7.10 14.39 1.35
N TYR A 29 5.83 14.20 1.73
CA TYR A 29 5.17 15.05 2.72
C TYR A 29 5.91 15.07 4.07
N MET A 30 6.32 13.89 4.58
CA MET A 30 7.04 13.79 5.86
C MET A 30 8.47 14.33 5.79
N ILE A 31 9.16 14.13 4.66
CA ILE A 31 10.58 14.43 4.55
C ILE A 31 10.83 15.92 4.26
N ASN A 32 10.07 16.52 3.33
CA ASN A 32 10.34 17.87 2.86
C ASN A 32 9.07 18.70 2.55
N GLY A 33 7.90 18.22 2.95
CA GLY A 33 6.61 18.87 2.71
C GLY A 33 6.16 18.86 1.24
N GLN A 34 6.84 18.13 0.35
CA GLN A 34 6.53 18.05 -1.09
C GLN A 34 6.14 16.63 -1.50
N SER A 35 4.86 16.41 -1.74
CA SER A 35 4.36 15.16 -2.31
C SER A 35 4.69 15.04 -3.80
N ASN A 36 4.57 13.81 -4.32
CA ASN A 36 4.60 13.51 -5.77
C ASN A 36 5.96 13.71 -6.45
N LYS A 37 7.05 13.58 -5.70
CA LYS A 37 8.43 13.64 -6.22
C LYS A 37 9.12 12.28 -6.27
N GLY A 38 8.42 11.21 -5.90
CA GLY A 38 8.92 9.84 -5.93
C GLY A 38 9.19 9.35 -7.35
N THR A 39 10.33 8.68 -7.57
CA THR A 39 10.71 8.11 -8.86
C THR A 39 10.66 6.58 -8.82
N ILE A 40 10.33 5.93 -9.95
CA ILE A 40 10.28 4.45 -10.00
C ILE A 40 11.61 3.80 -9.64
N GLY A 41 12.72 4.40 -10.01
CA GLY A 41 14.05 3.92 -9.62
C GLY A 41 14.27 3.94 -8.11
N GLY A 42 13.83 4.99 -7.43
CA GLY A 42 13.87 5.09 -5.96
C GLY A 42 12.99 4.04 -5.29
N TYR A 43 11.77 3.82 -5.80
CA TYR A 43 10.87 2.80 -5.28
C TYR A 43 11.44 1.39 -5.38
N VAL A 44 12.00 1.04 -6.54
CA VAL A 44 12.67 -0.25 -6.71
C VAL A 44 13.88 -0.36 -5.79
N ALA A 45 14.73 0.66 -5.75
CA ALA A 45 15.93 0.65 -4.91
C ALA A 45 15.61 0.49 -3.42
N CYS A 46 14.51 1.09 -2.94
CA CYS A 46 14.08 1.00 -1.53
C CYS A 46 13.15 -0.18 -1.25
N ASN A 47 12.62 -0.83 -2.28
CA ASN A 47 11.59 -1.88 -2.16
C ASN A 47 10.35 -1.44 -1.39
N PHE A 48 9.88 -0.23 -1.63
CA PHE A 48 8.70 0.31 -0.97
C PHE A 48 7.41 -0.38 -1.45
N ALA A 49 6.47 -0.54 -0.54
CA ALA A 49 5.15 -1.08 -0.84
C ALA A 49 4.12 -0.53 0.14
N GLY A 50 2.92 -0.27 -0.33
CA GLY A 50 1.79 0.18 0.47
C GLY A 50 1.06 -0.96 1.17
N SER A 51 -0.18 -0.68 1.56
CA SER A 51 -0.99 -1.53 2.43
C SER A 51 -1.35 -2.90 1.85
N ARG A 52 -1.30 -3.07 0.50
CA ARG A 52 -1.51 -4.38 -0.14
C ARG A 52 -0.33 -5.36 0.02
N ARG A 53 0.75 -4.96 0.68
CA ARG A 53 1.99 -5.75 0.72
C ARG A 53 1.79 -7.20 1.15
N PHE A 54 0.95 -7.47 2.14
CA PHE A 54 0.72 -8.84 2.63
C PHE A 54 -0.05 -9.71 1.63
N LYS A 55 -0.85 -9.08 0.73
CA LYS A 55 -1.65 -9.79 -0.28
C LYS A 55 -0.89 -9.98 -1.59
N VAL A 56 -0.14 -8.96 -2.04
CA VAL A 56 0.46 -8.94 -3.39
C VAL A 56 1.98 -8.91 -3.39
N GLY A 57 2.61 -8.78 -2.23
CA GLY A 57 4.05 -8.60 -2.11
C GLY A 57 4.49 -7.14 -2.25
N SER A 58 5.80 -6.95 -2.34
CA SER A 58 6.47 -5.66 -2.48
C SER A 58 6.87 -5.39 -3.93
N VAL A 59 7.54 -4.27 -4.20
CA VAL A 59 8.10 -3.96 -5.53
C VAL A 59 8.98 -5.09 -6.05
N ARG A 60 9.74 -5.76 -5.15
CA ARG A 60 10.58 -6.91 -5.47
C ARG A 60 9.81 -8.04 -6.16
N ASP A 61 8.54 -8.23 -5.82
CA ASP A 61 7.72 -9.31 -6.37
C ASP A 61 7.11 -8.92 -7.73
N HIS A 62 7.24 -7.66 -8.12
CA HIS A 62 6.72 -7.11 -9.38
C HIS A 62 7.80 -6.71 -10.38
N ILE A 63 9.09 -6.70 -9.99
CA ILE A 63 10.18 -6.40 -10.93
C ILE A 63 10.49 -7.62 -11.78
N LEU A 64 10.40 -7.47 -13.10
CA LEU A 64 10.68 -8.52 -14.09
C LEU A 64 12.07 -8.41 -14.69
N GLY A 65 12.63 -7.20 -14.73
CA GLY A 65 13.94 -6.96 -15.30
C GLY A 65 14.43 -5.54 -15.11
N PHE A 66 15.71 -5.34 -15.32
CA PHE A 66 16.34 -4.03 -15.27
C PHE A 66 17.56 -3.94 -16.20
N LYS A 67 17.94 -2.69 -16.51
CA LYS A 67 19.25 -2.31 -17.02
C LYS A 67 19.83 -1.22 -16.13
N GLY A 68 21.11 -1.27 -15.90
CA GLY A 68 21.78 -0.29 -15.03
C GLY A 68 23.28 -0.31 -15.16
N VAL A 69 23.94 0.53 -14.38
CA VAL A 69 25.40 0.65 -14.33
C VAL A 69 25.86 0.28 -12.92
N ASN A 70 26.81 -0.64 -12.81
CA ASN A 70 27.39 -1.07 -11.54
C ASN A 70 28.49 -0.09 -11.04
N GLY A 71 29.04 -0.36 -9.85
CA GLY A 71 30.10 0.48 -9.26
C GLY A 71 31.44 0.48 -10.00
N LYS A 72 31.62 -0.41 -11.00
CA LYS A 72 32.80 -0.45 -11.87
C LYS A 72 32.60 0.30 -13.19
N GLY A 73 31.39 0.81 -13.43
CA GLY A 73 31.03 1.46 -14.69
C GLY A 73 30.50 0.50 -15.77
N ASP A 74 30.37 -0.80 -15.48
CA ASP A 74 29.86 -1.78 -16.43
C ASP A 74 28.34 -1.68 -16.57
N ILE A 75 27.86 -1.79 -17.80
CA ILE A 75 26.42 -1.89 -18.07
C ILE A 75 25.99 -3.33 -17.82
N ILE A 76 25.06 -3.50 -16.90
CA ILE A 76 24.44 -4.79 -16.59
C ILE A 76 22.98 -4.80 -16.96
N LYS A 77 22.49 -5.96 -17.42
CA LYS A 77 21.09 -6.22 -17.71
C LYS A 77 20.69 -7.59 -17.14
N SER A 78 19.55 -7.67 -16.51
CA SER A 78 18.99 -8.92 -16.01
C SER A 78 17.49 -8.93 -16.16
N GLY A 79 16.92 -10.15 -16.32
CA GLY A 79 15.49 -10.33 -16.55
C GLY A 79 15.03 -9.90 -17.94
N GLY A 80 13.74 -9.66 -18.10
CA GLY A 80 13.11 -9.32 -19.37
C GLY A 80 11.64 -8.99 -19.19
N THR A 81 10.85 -9.18 -20.25
CA THR A 81 9.40 -8.93 -20.26
C THR A 81 8.56 -10.16 -19.91
N VAL A 82 9.20 -11.28 -19.56
CA VAL A 82 8.51 -12.53 -19.22
C VAL A 82 8.38 -12.70 -17.71
N VAL A 83 7.24 -13.19 -17.27
CA VAL A 83 6.93 -13.36 -15.85
C VAL A 83 7.76 -14.48 -15.22
N LYS A 84 8.18 -15.49 -16.01
CA LYS A 84 8.99 -16.61 -15.53
C LYS A 84 10.33 -16.64 -16.27
N ASN A 85 11.40 -16.42 -15.51
CA ASN A 85 12.78 -16.63 -15.96
C ASN A 85 13.50 -17.45 -14.89
N VAL A 86 13.88 -18.68 -15.22
CA VAL A 86 14.51 -19.63 -14.28
C VAL A 86 15.99 -19.84 -14.53
N THR A 87 16.57 -19.06 -15.44
CA THR A 87 17.98 -19.20 -15.81
C THR A 87 18.86 -18.23 -15.01
N GLY A 88 19.74 -18.78 -14.19
CA GLY A 88 20.69 -18.00 -13.39
C GLY A 88 20.11 -17.37 -12.12
N TYR A 89 20.86 -16.45 -11.53
CA TYR A 89 20.42 -15.71 -10.36
C TYR A 89 19.42 -14.61 -10.71
N ASP A 90 18.43 -14.43 -9.86
CA ASP A 90 17.45 -13.35 -9.99
C ASP A 90 18.03 -12.02 -9.47
N LEU A 91 18.83 -11.39 -10.33
CA LEU A 91 19.46 -10.11 -10.00
C LEU A 91 18.40 -8.99 -9.88
N SER A 92 17.25 -9.11 -10.54
CA SER A 92 16.19 -8.13 -10.42
C SER A 92 15.67 -8.05 -8.98
N LYS A 93 15.52 -9.20 -8.32
CA LYS A 93 15.15 -9.25 -6.91
C LYS A 93 16.29 -8.82 -5.97
N LEU A 94 17.54 -9.04 -6.35
CA LEU A 94 18.71 -8.63 -5.57
C LEU A 94 18.82 -7.10 -5.51
N ILE A 95 18.60 -6.40 -6.62
CA ILE A 95 18.74 -4.93 -6.67
C ILE A 95 17.55 -4.21 -5.99
N SER A 96 16.42 -4.88 -5.86
CA SER A 96 15.27 -4.33 -5.15
C SER A 96 15.52 -4.35 -3.65
N GLY A 97 15.54 -3.17 -3.05
CA GLY A 97 15.91 -2.97 -1.64
C GLY A 97 17.41 -2.77 -1.40
N SER A 98 18.21 -2.61 -2.46
CA SER A 98 19.65 -2.32 -2.34
C SER A 98 19.98 -0.86 -2.01
N PHE A 99 18.98 0.02 -1.92
CA PHE A 99 19.14 1.47 -1.72
C PHE A 99 20.07 2.15 -2.74
N GLY A 100 20.17 1.57 -3.96
CA GLY A 100 21.04 2.08 -5.02
C GLY A 100 22.54 1.83 -4.81
N THR A 101 22.93 1.01 -3.81
CA THR A 101 24.33 0.73 -3.51
C THR A 101 25.00 -0.24 -4.48
N LEU A 102 24.21 -1.04 -5.20
CA LEU A 102 24.71 -2.05 -6.13
C LEU A 102 24.71 -1.58 -7.58
N VAL A 103 23.73 -0.76 -7.96
CA VAL A 103 23.51 -0.37 -9.36
C VAL A 103 22.74 0.95 -9.46
N VAL A 104 23.09 1.76 -10.46
CA VAL A 104 22.30 2.90 -10.89
C VAL A 104 21.33 2.41 -11.97
N LEU A 105 20.05 2.36 -11.65
CA LEU A 105 19.00 1.88 -12.56
C LEU A 105 18.73 2.87 -13.71
N THR A 106 18.78 2.42 -14.94
CA THR A 106 18.51 3.20 -16.15
C THR A 106 17.24 2.76 -16.87
N GLU A 107 16.86 1.49 -16.74
CA GLU A 107 15.64 0.90 -17.31
C GLU A 107 15.07 -0.11 -16.30
N ILE A 108 13.75 -0.15 -16.16
CA ILE A 108 13.06 -1.06 -15.25
C ILE A 108 11.85 -1.63 -15.96
N THR A 109 11.69 -2.95 -15.88
CA THR A 109 10.51 -3.67 -16.36
C THR A 109 9.71 -4.15 -15.15
N LEU A 110 8.45 -3.72 -15.07
CA LEU A 110 7.55 -4.07 -13.97
C LEU A 110 6.33 -4.83 -14.49
N LYS A 111 5.87 -5.77 -13.67
CA LYS A 111 4.56 -6.38 -13.81
C LYS A 111 3.51 -5.37 -13.35
N VAL A 112 2.48 -5.17 -14.14
CA VAL A 112 1.27 -4.42 -13.80
C VAL A 112 0.08 -5.34 -13.65
N SER A 113 -0.98 -4.87 -13.00
CA SER A 113 -2.21 -5.63 -12.78
C SER A 113 -3.42 -4.85 -13.34
N PRO A 114 -4.50 -5.54 -13.72
CA PRO A 114 -5.76 -4.86 -14.00
C PRO A 114 -6.24 -4.09 -12.76
N LYS A 115 -6.73 -2.87 -12.97
CA LYS A 115 -7.31 -2.04 -11.92
C LYS A 115 -8.54 -2.73 -11.32
N LYS A 116 -8.69 -2.68 -10.01
CA LYS A 116 -9.87 -3.22 -9.33
C LYS A 116 -11.10 -2.38 -9.66
N GLN A 117 -12.24 -3.05 -9.90
CA GLN A 117 -13.48 -2.39 -10.29
C GLN A 117 -14.08 -1.57 -9.14
N SER A 118 -13.96 -2.07 -7.92
CA SER A 118 -14.48 -1.43 -6.73
C SER A 118 -13.70 -1.84 -5.49
N GLN A 119 -13.88 -1.08 -4.41
CA GLN A 119 -13.37 -1.40 -3.08
C GLN A 119 -14.25 -0.76 -2.01
N ILE A 120 -14.25 -1.37 -0.83
CA ILE A 120 -14.81 -0.82 0.40
C ILE A 120 -13.80 -0.94 1.53
N THR A 121 -13.96 -0.11 2.54
CA THR A 121 -13.21 -0.22 3.80
C THR A 121 -14.17 -0.37 4.96
N VAL A 122 -13.94 -1.38 5.78
CA VAL A 122 -14.65 -1.54 7.05
C VAL A 122 -13.77 -0.96 8.15
N ILE A 123 -14.36 -0.09 8.98
CA ILE A 123 -13.73 0.47 10.16
C ILE A 123 -14.39 -0.13 11.39
N VAL A 124 -13.58 -0.63 12.31
CA VAL A 124 -14.02 -1.23 13.57
C VAL A 124 -13.40 -0.45 14.73
N TYR A 125 -14.23 0.12 15.56
CA TYR A 125 -13.80 0.95 16.69
C TYR A 125 -13.67 0.10 17.95
N SER A 126 -12.55 0.24 18.64
CA SER A 126 -12.32 -0.37 19.96
C SER A 126 -11.10 0.21 20.63
N ASP A 127 -11.21 0.47 21.92
CA ASP A 127 -10.09 0.93 22.76
C ASP A 127 -9.36 -0.25 23.44
N GLU A 128 -9.88 -1.48 23.25
CA GLU A 128 -9.28 -2.68 23.80
C GLU A 128 -8.26 -3.29 22.81
N ILE A 129 -6.97 -3.01 23.01
CA ILE A 129 -5.87 -3.50 22.15
C ILE A 129 -5.91 -5.01 21.94
N LYS A 130 -6.27 -5.80 22.97
CA LYS A 130 -6.37 -7.27 22.84
C LYS A 130 -7.47 -7.69 21.84
N LYS A 131 -8.62 -7.02 21.84
CA LYS A 131 -9.69 -7.29 20.89
C LYS A 131 -9.25 -6.94 19.47
N ILE A 132 -8.58 -5.79 19.30
CA ILE A 132 -8.04 -5.35 18.02
C ILE A 132 -7.00 -6.34 17.50
N SER A 133 -6.05 -6.79 18.33
CA SER A 133 -5.04 -7.78 17.94
C SER A 133 -5.68 -9.08 17.44
N ASN A 134 -6.65 -9.61 18.19
CA ASN A 134 -7.37 -10.83 17.80
C ASN A 134 -8.15 -10.65 16.49
N LEU A 135 -8.76 -9.48 16.28
CA LEU A 135 -9.42 -9.17 15.01
C LEU A 135 -8.43 -9.09 13.87
N PHE A 136 -7.27 -8.47 14.08
CA PHE A 136 -6.22 -8.34 13.08
C PHE A 136 -5.73 -9.71 12.60
N ASP A 137 -5.47 -10.63 13.54
CA ASP A 137 -5.06 -12.01 13.23
C ASP A 137 -6.13 -12.76 12.42
N LYS A 138 -7.40 -12.63 12.80
CA LYS A 138 -8.52 -13.23 12.04
C LYS A 138 -8.63 -12.64 10.64
N ILE A 139 -8.52 -11.32 10.48
CA ILE A 139 -8.57 -10.63 9.19
C ILE A 139 -7.47 -11.11 8.26
N LEU A 140 -6.22 -11.20 8.76
CA LEU A 140 -5.08 -11.63 7.96
C LEU A 140 -5.14 -13.12 7.58
N SER A 141 -5.78 -13.96 8.40
CA SER A 141 -5.94 -15.40 8.15
C SER A 141 -7.24 -15.75 7.41
N SER A 142 -8.14 -14.79 7.20
CA SER A 142 -9.41 -15.02 6.53
C SER A 142 -9.25 -15.41 5.06
N SER A 143 -10.05 -16.38 4.61
CA SER A 143 -10.19 -16.75 3.19
C SER A 143 -10.90 -15.69 2.34
N ASN A 144 -11.47 -14.66 2.96
CA ASN A 144 -12.22 -13.58 2.32
C ASN A 144 -11.35 -12.53 1.62
N GLU A 145 -10.07 -12.84 1.38
CA GLU A 145 -9.16 -12.06 0.54
C GLU A 145 -9.11 -10.57 0.89
N VAL A 146 -9.04 -10.24 2.18
CA VAL A 146 -8.76 -8.87 2.62
C VAL A 146 -7.48 -8.38 1.95
N SER A 147 -7.49 -7.19 1.38
CA SER A 147 -6.37 -6.67 0.58
C SER A 147 -5.49 -5.68 1.34
N ALA A 148 -6.00 -5.09 2.40
CA ALA A 148 -5.25 -4.20 3.28
C ALA A 148 -5.85 -4.19 4.68
N ALA A 149 -5.02 -4.02 5.69
CA ALA A 149 -5.44 -3.81 7.06
C ALA A 149 -4.48 -2.85 7.77
N THR A 150 -5.01 -1.98 8.62
CA THR A 150 -4.24 -1.04 9.43
C THR A 150 -4.92 -0.80 10.77
N PHE A 151 -4.13 -0.58 11.79
CA PHE A 151 -4.59 -0.12 13.09
C PHE A 151 -4.14 1.33 13.29
N ILE A 152 -5.07 2.20 13.60
CA ILE A 152 -4.80 3.59 13.95
C ILE A 152 -5.09 3.73 15.45
N PRO A 153 -4.06 3.91 16.28
CA PRO A 153 -4.24 4.12 17.69
C PRO A 153 -4.82 5.50 17.96
N GLU A 154 -5.53 5.65 19.09
CA GLU A 154 -5.82 6.95 19.65
C GLU A 154 -4.51 7.69 19.97
N GLU A 155 -4.43 8.97 19.62
CA GLU A 155 -3.26 9.77 20.00
C GLU A 155 -3.10 9.79 21.52
N PRO A 156 -1.94 9.42 22.04
CA PRO A 156 -1.71 9.56 23.48
C PRO A 156 -1.79 11.05 23.86
N ASN A 157 -2.56 11.35 24.90
CA ASN A 157 -2.73 12.69 25.45
C ASN A 157 -1.40 13.20 26.08
N HIS A 158 -0.33 13.29 25.29
CA HIS A 158 0.93 13.84 25.73
C HIS A 158 0.88 15.37 25.69
N LYS A 159 0.89 15.97 26.89
CA LYS A 159 0.91 17.42 27.12
C LYS A 159 2.04 18.18 26.40
N ASN A 160 2.97 17.47 25.76
CA ASN A 160 4.14 18.03 25.08
C ASN A 160 4.02 18.13 23.56
N TYR A 161 2.90 17.70 22.96
CA TYR A 161 2.65 17.80 21.52
C TYR A 161 1.58 18.85 21.22
N GLU A 162 1.85 20.12 21.59
CA GLU A 162 0.92 21.24 21.31
C GLU A 162 0.70 21.49 19.81
N HIS A 163 1.60 20.99 18.95
CA HIS A 163 1.49 21.16 17.50
C HIS A 163 0.61 20.09 16.80
N THR A 164 0.22 19.00 17.48
CA THR A 164 -0.59 17.93 16.91
C THR A 164 -2.07 17.97 17.33
N LYS A 165 -2.44 18.83 18.26
CA LYS A 165 -3.81 18.97 18.78
C LYS A 165 -4.91 19.25 17.75
N ASN A 166 -4.58 19.49 16.47
CA ASN A 166 -5.54 19.77 15.41
C ASN A 166 -5.65 18.65 14.36
N LYS A 167 -4.99 17.53 14.54
CA LYS A 167 -5.09 16.37 13.63
C LYS A 167 -5.91 15.23 14.25
N ILE A 168 -7.04 15.56 14.87
CA ILE A 168 -8.12 14.57 14.99
C ILE A 168 -8.39 14.09 13.58
N PHE A 169 -8.39 12.78 13.40
CA PHE A 169 -8.66 12.11 12.15
C PHE A 169 -10.00 12.60 11.54
N LYS A 170 -9.96 13.73 10.86
CA LYS A 170 -11.11 14.26 10.11
C LYS A 170 -11.06 13.69 8.70
N PHE A 171 -11.59 12.50 8.53
CA PHE A 171 -11.83 11.94 7.24
C PHE A 171 -13.34 11.82 7.03
N ASN A 172 -13.92 12.72 6.22
CA ASN A 172 -15.32 12.67 5.78
C ASN A 172 -16.31 12.26 6.88
N ASP A 173 -16.48 13.06 7.91
CA ASP A 173 -17.44 12.84 9.00
C ASP A 173 -17.18 11.60 9.90
N LEU A 174 -16.02 10.97 9.77
CA LEU A 174 -15.53 10.00 10.75
C LEU A 174 -14.94 10.76 11.95
N ASP A 175 -15.73 11.61 12.58
CA ASP A 175 -15.39 12.23 13.87
C ASP A 175 -15.50 11.14 14.94
N HIS A 176 -14.48 10.31 15.07
CA HIS A 176 -14.38 9.34 16.16
C HIS A 176 -13.14 9.64 16.99
N GLU A 177 -13.37 9.90 18.26
CA GLU A 177 -12.32 9.84 19.28
C GLU A 177 -12.06 8.38 19.60
N GLY A 178 -10.81 7.95 19.65
CA GLY A 178 -10.41 6.59 20.00
C GLY A 178 -9.74 5.80 18.88
N SER A 179 -9.25 4.63 19.24
CA SER A 179 -8.54 3.72 18.33
C SER A 179 -9.48 3.00 17.36
N PHE A 180 -9.00 2.70 16.17
CA PHE A 180 -9.77 1.88 15.24
C PHE A 180 -8.88 0.97 14.36
N LEU A 181 -9.48 -0.12 13.92
CA LEU A 181 -8.94 -1.02 12.92
C LEU A 181 -9.68 -0.78 11.61
N ALA A 182 -8.95 -0.64 10.52
CA ALA A 182 -9.53 -0.55 9.18
C ALA A 182 -9.04 -1.69 8.32
N PHE A 183 -9.92 -2.30 7.52
CA PHE A 183 -9.53 -3.30 6.53
C PHE A 183 -10.29 -3.11 5.22
N ARG A 184 -9.66 -3.50 4.10
CA ARG A 184 -10.16 -3.26 2.74
C ARG A 184 -10.50 -4.57 2.03
N ILE A 185 -11.62 -4.57 1.33
CA ILE A 185 -12.05 -5.61 0.41
C ILE A 185 -12.15 -5.00 -0.98
N GLU A 186 -11.60 -5.69 -1.98
CA GLU A 186 -11.54 -5.22 -3.38
C GLU A 186 -12.04 -6.27 -4.35
N GLY A 187 -12.59 -5.84 -5.48
CA GLY A 187 -13.07 -6.73 -6.54
C GLY A 187 -14.27 -6.16 -7.28
N ASP A 188 -15.11 -7.02 -7.84
CA ASP A 188 -16.41 -6.64 -8.31
C ASP A 188 -17.42 -6.48 -7.15
N LYS A 189 -18.48 -5.71 -7.38
CA LYS A 189 -19.43 -5.34 -6.33
C LYS A 189 -20.08 -6.55 -5.67
N ARG A 190 -20.50 -7.55 -6.46
CA ARG A 190 -21.19 -8.74 -5.92
C ARG A 190 -20.27 -9.56 -5.04
N SER A 191 -19.03 -9.76 -5.49
CA SER A 191 -17.99 -10.46 -4.70
C SER A 191 -17.70 -9.71 -3.40
N ILE A 192 -17.61 -8.38 -3.42
CA ILE A 192 -17.40 -7.56 -2.22
C ILE A 192 -18.56 -7.74 -1.25
N ASP A 193 -19.82 -7.68 -1.72
CA ASP A 193 -21.00 -7.78 -0.88
C ASP A 193 -21.08 -9.16 -0.17
N GLU A 194 -20.78 -10.25 -0.87
CA GLU A 194 -20.79 -11.59 -0.27
C GLU A 194 -19.65 -11.77 0.76
N ARG A 195 -18.42 -11.40 0.39
CA ARG A 195 -17.27 -11.46 1.32
C ARG A 195 -17.46 -10.57 2.54
N LEU A 196 -18.11 -9.42 2.39
CA LEU A 196 -18.45 -8.57 3.53
C LEU A 196 -19.44 -9.25 4.48
N LYS A 197 -20.44 -9.96 3.96
CA LYS A 197 -21.38 -10.73 4.80
C LYS A 197 -20.67 -11.82 5.59
N GLU A 198 -19.82 -12.59 4.92
CA GLU A 198 -19.04 -13.64 5.55
C GLU A 198 -18.08 -13.08 6.63
N LEU A 199 -17.37 -12.02 6.31
CA LEU A 199 -16.47 -11.36 7.26
C LEU A 199 -17.20 -10.79 8.47
N LYS A 200 -18.40 -10.25 8.31
CA LYS A 200 -19.20 -9.77 9.46
C LYS A 200 -19.51 -10.89 10.44
N ILE A 201 -19.76 -12.09 9.95
CA ILE A 201 -20.01 -13.28 10.78
C ILE A 201 -18.71 -13.80 11.38
N GLU A 202 -17.69 -14.03 10.54
CA GLU A 202 -16.39 -14.58 10.92
C GLU A 202 -15.71 -13.74 12.02
N LEU A 203 -15.79 -12.41 11.89
CA LEU A 203 -15.16 -11.46 12.81
C LEU A 203 -16.08 -11.05 13.97
N ASP A 204 -17.33 -11.54 13.99
CA ASP A 204 -18.33 -11.16 15.01
C ASP A 204 -18.50 -9.63 15.13
N LEU A 205 -18.61 -8.97 13.97
CA LEU A 205 -18.65 -7.50 13.92
C LEU A 205 -19.88 -6.89 14.57
N SER A 206 -20.92 -7.68 14.86
CA SER A 206 -22.10 -7.22 15.60
C SER A 206 -21.78 -6.74 17.01
N ASN A 207 -20.69 -7.23 17.60
CA ASN A 207 -20.21 -6.86 18.93
C ASN A 207 -19.31 -5.60 18.94
N PHE A 208 -19.12 -4.97 17.78
CA PHE A 208 -18.30 -3.78 17.63
C PHE A 208 -19.08 -2.64 16.98
N LYS A 209 -18.78 -1.43 17.41
CA LYS A 209 -19.16 -0.27 16.62
C LYS A 209 -18.35 -0.28 15.32
N SER A 210 -19.01 -0.24 14.18
CA SER A 210 -18.33 -0.29 12.88
C SER A 210 -18.99 0.65 11.87
N SER A 211 -18.21 1.09 10.89
CA SER A 211 -18.66 1.86 9.74
C SER A 211 -18.05 1.31 8.45
N ILE A 212 -18.65 1.66 7.32
CA ILE A 212 -18.20 1.23 6.00
C ILE A 212 -17.97 2.47 5.16
N LEU A 213 -16.75 2.57 4.61
CA LEU A 213 -16.40 3.56 3.59
C LEU A 213 -16.70 2.96 2.22
N ASP A 214 -17.42 3.70 1.41
CA ASP A 214 -17.62 3.35 0.00
C ASP A 214 -16.36 3.55 -0.85
N VAL A 215 -16.46 3.29 -2.16
CA VAL A 215 -15.32 3.42 -3.07
C VAL A 215 -14.72 4.83 -3.09
N HIS A 216 -15.56 5.87 -3.02
CA HIS A 216 -15.12 7.27 -3.09
C HIS A 216 -14.40 7.71 -1.81
N GLN A 217 -14.76 7.12 -0.70
CA GLN A 217 -14.15 7.35 0.61
C GLN A 217 -12.94 6.44 0.85
N SER A 218 -13.03 5.18 0.43
CA SER A 218 -12.00 4.17 0.66
C SER A 218 -10.69 4.45 -0.10
N ILE A 219 -10.76 4.90 -1.36
CA ILE A 219 -9.57 5.21 -2.15
C ILE A 219 -8.70 6.30 -1.49
N PRO A 220 -9.23 7.51 -1.19
CA PRO A 220 -8.43 8.54 -0.55
C PRO A 220 -8.00 8.17 0.88
N PHE A 221 -8.78 7.35 1.60
CA PHE A 221 -8.39 6.83 2.91
C PHE A 221 -7.07 6.05 2.83
N TRP A 222 -7.00 5.02 1.97
CA TRP A 222 -5.80 4.20 1.83
C TRP A 222 -4.61 4.97 1.25
N LYS A 223 -4.86 5.97 0.41
CA LYS A 223 -3.81 6.86 -0.06
C LYS A 223 -3.17 7.62 1.11
N LYS A 224 -3.96 8.15 2.04
CA LYS A 224 -3.46 8.82 3.24
C LYS A 224 -2.74 7.86 4.18
N VAL A 225 -3.29 6.64 4.39
CA VAL A 225 -2.62 5.60 5.18
C VAL A 225 -1.25 5.27 4.59
N ASN A 226 -1.17 5.02 3.28
CA ASN A 226 0.07 4.66 2.59
C ASN A 226 1.11 5.78 2.65
N ASN A 227 0.69 7.03 2.61
CA ASN A 227 1.58 8.19 2.65
C ASN A 227 1.92 8.65 4.08
N LEU A 228 1.41 7.95 5.10
CA LEU A 228 1.53 8.32 6.52
C LEU A 228 0.96 9.73 6.83
N GLU A 229 -0.03 10.18 6.08
CA GLU A 229 -0.69 11.48 6.30
C GLU A 229 -1.68 11.45 7.48
N LEU A 230 -1.90 10.28 8.06
CA LEU A 230 -2.81 10.03 9.18
C LEU A 230 -2.09 9.89 10.53
N PHE A 231 -0.76 10.00 10.53
CA PHE A 231 0.11 9.82 11.68
C PHE A 231 0.87 11.08 12.05
#